data_2cf6cf6353793926d2a3dd9cfae540e8
#
_entry.id   2cf6cf6353793926d2a3dd9cfae540e8
#
_cell.length_a   1.000
_cell.length_b   1.000
_cell.length_c   1.000
_cell.angle_alpha   90.00
_cell.angle_beta   90.00
_cell.angle_gamma   90.00
#
_symmetry.space_group_name_H-M   'P 1'
#
loop_
_entity.id
_entity.type
_entity.pdbx_description
1 polymer ?
#
loop_
_entity_poly.entity_id
_entity_poly.type
_entity_poly.pdbx_seq_one_letter_code
_entity_poly.pdbx_strand_id
1 'polypeptide(L)'
;MSRLLASLLLAAVAFYAGEWHEQGRSAVIESAAKTALAKEKSKVKAAETALASAHLKIDTDRAKEKQDDKETIDALRADVRSGAISLSIATRALRAGAAGSNTATGYIETRSELMPEAAIELIDIAADGDDAVRDLNTCIAKYDAVRRAANP
;
A
#
# COMPACT_ATOMS: atom_id res chain seq x y z
N MET A 1 15.09 72.12 42.93
CA MET A 1 13.88 71.23 42.83
C MET A 1 13.42 70.99 41.41
N SER A 2 13.47 71.96 40.52
CA SER A 2 13.00 71.80 39.11
C SER A 2 13.79 70.78 38.27
N ARG A 3 15.07 70.62 38.47
CA ARG A 3 15.95 69.69 37.72
C ARG A 3 15.69 68.23 38.12
N LEU A 4 15.31 67.92 39.38
CA LEU A 4 14.98 66.58 39.84
C LEU A 4 13.60 66.13 39.36
N LEU A 5 12.66 67.04 39.22
CA LEU A 5 11.35 66.71 38.65
C LEU A 5 11.44 66.44 37.14
N ALA A 6 12.29 67.17 36.41
CA ALA A 6 12.50 66.92 34.96
C ALA A 6 13.17 65.56 34.69
N SER A 7 14.16 65.18 35.54
CA SER A 7 14.80 63.86 35.38
C SER A 7 13.86 62.69 35.70
N LEU A 8 12.96 62.85 36.65
CA LEU A 8 11.97 61.82 37.01
C LEU A 8 10.91 61.64 35.90
N LEU A 9 10.47 62.73 35.26
CA LEU A 9 9.60 62.72 34.11
C LEU A 9 10.23 62.04 32.89
N LEU A 10 11.48 62.33 32.61
CA LEU A 10 12.19 61.66 31.54
C LEU A 10 12.39 60.16 31.76
N ALA A 11 12.70 59.76 32.99
CA ALA A 11 12.80 58.36 33.35
C ALA A 11 11.45 57.59 33.19
N ALA A 12 10.35 58.22 33.62
CA ALA A 12 9.02 57.67 33.48
C ALA A 12 8.61 57.48 31.99
N VAL A 13 8.88 58.50 31.15
CA VAL A 13 8.60 58.41 29.70
C VAL A 13 9.46 57.33 29.02
N ALA A 14 10.74 57.20 29.39
CA ALA A 14 11.61 56.14 28.86
C ALA A 14 11.14 54.75 29.28
N PHE A 15 10.67 54.59 30.51
CA PHE A 15 10.12 53.32 30.98
C PHE A 15 8.84 52.94 30.26
N TYR A 16 7.90 53.85 30.12
CA TYR A 16 6.66 53.61 29.36
C TYR A 16 6.90 53.33 27.86
N ALA A 17 7.82 54.04 27.25
CA ALA A 17 8.20 53.83 25.85
C ALA A 17 8.87 52.45 25.65
N GLY A 18 9.65 51.98 26.62
CA GLY A 18 10.27 50.66 26.62
C GLY A 18 9.22 49.50 26.66
N GLU A 19 8.24 49.66 27.54
CA GLU A 19 7.18 48.66 27.73
C GLU A 19 6.26 48.50 26.49
N TRP A 20 5.96 49.62 25.82
CA TRP A 20 5.20 49.62 24.57
C TRP A 20 5.98 48.97 23.41
N HIS A 21 7.28 49.14 23.36
CA HIS A 21 8.13 48.57 22.31
C HIS A 21 8.27 47.06 22.48
N GLU A 22 8.34 46.57 23.70
CA GLU A 22 8.44 45.13 23.99
C GLU A 22 7.14 44.38 23.72
N GLN A 23 5.98 44.98 24.05
CA GLN A 23 4.66 44.39 23.75
C GLN A 23 4.39 44.30 22.24
N GLY A 24 4.85 45.27 21.46
CA GLY A 24 4.73 45.22 19.98
C GLY A 24 5.57 44.11 19.35
N ARG A 25 6.77 43.87 19.86
CA ARG A 25 7.66 42.80 19.36
C ARG A 25 7.13 41.41 19.73
N SER A 26 6.63 41.20 20.92
CA SER A 26 6.05 39.92 21.35
C SER A 26 4.80 39.56 20.57
N ALA A 27 3.91 40.52 20.27
CA ALA A 27 2.72 40.33 19.48
C ALA A 27 3.04 39.91 18.01
N VAL A 28 4.08 40.51 17.42
CA VAL A 28 4.55 40.14 16.06
C VAL A 28 5.13 38.74 16.04
N ILE A 29 5.96 38.38 17.01
CA ILE A 29 6.54 37.04 17.14
C ILE A 29 5.46 36.02 17.33
N GLU A 30 4.49 36.28 18.20
CA GLU A 30 3.38 35.39 18.46
C GLU A 30 2.48 35.19 17.23
N SER A 31 2.18 36.25 16.50
CA SER A 31 1.41 36.18 15.24
C SER A 31 2.17 35.40 14.15
N ALA A 32 3.47 35.60 14.02
CA ALA A 32 4.32 34.86 13.11
C ALA A 32 4.38 33.37 13.48
N ALA A 33 4.51 33.04 14.77
CA ALA A 33 4.48 31.67 15.26
C ALA A 33 3.13 30.99 15.01
N LYS A 34 2.02 31.68 15.23
CA LYS A 34 0.66 31.18 14.94
C LYS A 34 0.46 30.92 13.45
N THR A 35 0.92 31.82 12.59
CA THR A 35 0.82 31.62 11.14
C THR A 35 1.71 30.50 10.65
N ALA A 36 2.92 30.34 11.18
CA ALA A 36 3.80 29.22 10.86
C ALA A 36 3.17 27.88 11.31
N LEU A 37 2.64 27.81 12.52
CA LEU A 37 1.95 26.64 13.04
C LEU A 37 0.69 26.28 12.21
N ALA A 38 -0.11 27.28 11.83
CA ALA A 38 -1.26 27.08 10.98
C ALA A 38 -0.88 26.53 9.60
N LYS A 39 0.21 27.04 9.02
CA LYS A 39 0.75 26.55 7.75
C LYS A 39 1.23 25.11 7.85
N GLU A 40 1.94 24.74 8.92
CA GLU A 40 2.37 23.35 9.12
C GLU A 40 1.18 22.42 9.37
N LYS A 41 0.20 22.81 10.16
CA LYS A 41 -1.04 22.06 10.35
C LYS A 41 -1.79 21.84 9.03
N SER A 42 -1.84 22.85 8.16
CA SER A 42 -2.50 22.70 6.86
C SER A 42 -1.76 21.73 5.93
N LYS A 43 -0.43 21.72 5.95
CA LYS A 43 0.38 20.74 5.20
C LYS A 43 0.16 19.31 5.71
N VAL A 44 0.20 19.11 7.03
CA VAL A 44 -0.05 17.80 7.64
C VAL A 44 -1.45 17.31 7.24
N LYS A 45 -2.47 18.13 7.38
CA LYS A 45 -3.84 17.79 7.00
C LYS A 45 -3.96 17.46 5.50
N ALA A 46 -3.28 18.19 4.65
CA ALA A 46 -3.26 17.91 3.21
C ALA A 46 -2.57 16.54 2.92
N ALA A 47 -1.45 16.26 3.58
CA ALA A 47 -0.75 14.98 3.46
C ALA A 47 -1.61 13.80 3.97
N GLU A 48 -2.28 13.95 5.11
CA GLU A 48 -3.22 12.95 5.64
C GLU A 48 -4.38 12.68 4.67
N THR A 49 -4.97 13.73 4.09
CA THR A 49 -6.06 13.59 3.13
C THR A 49 -5.59 12.90 1.86
N ALA A 50 -4.40 13.26 1.36
CA ALA A 50 -3.81 12.61 0.19
C ALA A 50 -3.49 11.13 0.46
N LEU A 51 -2.96 10.82 1.63
CA LEU A 51 -2.70 9.44 2.05
C LEU A 51 -3.99 8.62 2.18
N ALA A 52 -5.01 9.17 2.81
CA ALA A 52 -6.31 8.52 2.95
C ALA A 52 -6.94 8.22 1.57
N SER A 53 -6.87 9.17 0.64
CA SER A 53 -7.37 8.97 -0.72
C SER A 53 -6.57 7.93 -1.50
N ALA A 54 -5.25 7.88 -1.32
CA ALA A 54 -4.39 6.86 -1.93
C ALA A 54 -4.71 5.46 -1.39
N HIS A 55 -4.89 5.31 -0.09
CA HIS A 55 -5.30 4.04 0.52
C HIS A 55 -6.67 3.59 0.03
N LEU A 56 -7.66 4.49 0.00
CA LEU A 56 -9.00 4.17 -0.50
C LEU A 56 -8.96 3.70 -1.96
N LYS A 57 -8.14 4.34 -2.80
CA LYS A 57 -7.96 3.90 -4.18
C LYS A 57 -7.36 2.50 -4.25
N ILE A 58 -6.28 2.22 -3.51
CA ILE A 58 -5.66 0.89 -3.46
C ILE A 58 -6.67 -0.17 -3.04
N ASP A 59 -7.47 0.10 -2.00
CA ASP A 59 -8.47 -0.84 -1.51
C ASP A 59 -9.61 -1.07 -2.52
N THR A 60 -10.03 -0.01 -3.23
CA THR A 60 -11.06 -0.11 -4.26
C THR A 60 -10.57 -0.92 -5.46
N ASP A 61 -9.35 -0.66 -5.92
CA ASP A 61 -8.72 -1.38 -7.03
C ASP A 61 -8.57 -2.86 -6.66
N ARG A 62 -8.11 -3.18 -5.43
CA ARG A 62 -8.00 -4.56 -4.95
C ARG A 62 -9.35 -5.28 -4.84
N ALA A 63 -10.39 -4.59 -4.36
CA ALA A 63 -11.72 -5.16 -4.28
C ALA A 63 -12.28 -5.51 -5.68
N LYS A 64 -12.01 -4.65 -6.66
CA LYS A 64 -12.40 -4.90 -8.05
C LYS A 64 -11.65 -6.09 -8.64
N GLU A 65 -10.31 -6.12 -8.50
CA GLU A 65 -9.50 -7.27 -8.95
C GLU A 65 -10.01 -8.58 -8.36
N LYS A 66 -10.31 -8.61 -7.06
CA LYS A 66 -10.83 -9.80 -6.39
C LYS A 66 -12.17 -10.26 -6.95
N GLN A 67 -13.04 -9.33 -7.38
CA GLN A 67 -14.30 -9.66 -8.02
C GLN A 67 -14.07 -10.23 -9.43
N ASP A 68 -13.22 -9.59 -10.22
CA ASP A 68 -12.90 -10.02 -11.59
C ASP A 68 -12.23 -11.41 -11.58
N ASP A 69 -11.32 -11.66 -10.62
CA ASP A 69 -10.65 -12.94 -10.44
C ASP A 69 -11.65 -14.06 -10.08
N LYS A 70 -12.57 -13.76 -9.15
CA LYS A 70 -13.60 -14.72 -8.75
C LYS A 70 -14.45 -15.15 -9.94
N GLU A 71 -14.88 -14.20 -10.77
CA GLU A 71 -15.65 -14.49 -11.97
C GLU A 71 -14.85 -15.36 -12.95
N THR A 72 -13.57 -15.08 -13.14
CA THR A 72 -12.67 -15.84 -14.00
C THR A 72 -12.48 -17.27 -13.49
N ILE A 73 -12.24 -17.43 -12.20
CA ILE A 73 -12.03 -18.75 -11.57
C ILE A 73 -13.33 -19.57 -11.60
N ASP A 74 -14.49 -18.96 -11.34
CA ASP A 74 -15.77 -19.64 -11.41
C ASP A 74 -16.09 -20.10 -12.84
N ALA A 75 -15.77 -19.29 -13.86
CA ALA A 75 -15.88 -19.68 -15.27
C ALA A 75 -14.95 -20.86 -15.58
N LEU A 76 -13.68 -20.80 -15.18
CA LEU A 76 -12.71 -21.86 -15.40
C LEU A 76 -13.14 -23.19 -14.74
N ARG A 77 -13.66 -23.14 -13.53
CA ARG A 77 -14.24 -24.31 -12.84
C ARG A 77 -15.42 -24.90 -13.61
N ALA A 78 -16.27 -24.04 -14.18
CA ALA A 78 -17.41 -24.47 -14.99
C ALA A 78 -16.93 -25.17 -16.28
N ASP A 79 -15.93 -24.63 -16.94
CA ASP A 79 -15.35 -25.20 -18.16
C ASP A 79 -14.69 -26.56 -17.90
N VAL A 80 -13.99 -26.72 -16.78
CA VAL A 80 -13.43 -28.01 -16.37
C VAL A 80 -14.53 -29.01 -16.05
N ARG A 81 -15.60 -28.63 -15.34
CA ARG A 81 -16.72 -29.51 -15.03
C ARG A 81 -17.49 -29.97 -16.28
N SER A 82 -17.60 -29.08 -17.26
CA SER A 82 -18.27 -29.41 -18.53
C SER A 82 -17.40 -30.24 -19.49
N GLY A 83 -16.11 -30.38 -19.19
CA GLY A 83 -15.14 -31.02 -20.08
C GLY A 83 -14.71 -30.14 -21.26
N ALA A 84 -15.07 -28.85 -21.26
CA ALA A 84 -14.62 -27.89 -22.29
C ALA A 84 -13.10 -27.67 -22.20
N ILE A 85 -12.55 -27.78 -20.99
CA ILE A 85 -11.11 -27.72 -20.72
C ILE A 85 -10.72 -28.95 -19.91
N SER A 86 -9.63 -29.63 -20.30
CA SER A 86 -8.99 -30.70 -19.53
C SER A 86 -7.58 -30.27 -19.13
N LEU A 87 -7.22 -30.53 -17.86
CA LEU A 87 -5.84 -30.37 -17.40
C LEU A 87 -5.09 -31.69 -17.50
N SER A 88 -3.85 -31.63 -17.98
CA SER A 88 -2.98 -32.80 -18.07
C SER A 88 -1.63 -32.52 -17.43
N ILE A 89 -1.07 -33.52 -16.75
CA ILE A 89 0.27 -33.49 -16.17
C ILE A 89 1.22 -34.36 -16.97
N ALA A 90 2.47 -33.92 -17.13
CA ALA A 90 3.53 -34.74 -17.70
C ALA A 90 3.89 -35.86 -16.71
N THR A 91 3.76 -37.09 -17.12
CA THR A 91 4.15 -38.28 -16.33
C THR A 91 5.28 -39.02 -17.04
N ARG A 92 6.13 -39.68 -16.24
CA ARG A 92 7.17 -40.57 -16.80
C ARG A 92 6.75 -42.00 -16.57
N ALA A 93 6.47 -42.73 -17.64
CA ALA A 93 6.24 -44.14 -17.60
C ALA A 93 7.54 -44.90 -17.91
N LEU A 94 7.76 -46.00 -17.18
CA LEU A 94 8.82 -46.96 -17.54
C LEU A 94 8.44 -47.60 -18.87
N ARG A 95 9.33 -47.61 -19.84
CA ARG A 95 9.16 -48.37 -21.08
C ARG A 95 9.13 -49.84 -20.72
N ALA A 96 8.00 -50.48 -20.88
CA ALA A 96 7.94 -51.94 -20.78
C ALA A 96 8.85 -52.52 -21.87
N GLY A 97 10.00 -53.06 -21.47
CA GLY A 97 10.87 -53.78 -22.39
C GLY A 97 10.15 -55.00 -22.92
N ALA A 98 10.21 -55.23 -24.22
CA ALA A 98 9.80 -56.50 -24.78
C ALA A 98 10.55 -57.62 -24.09
N ALA A 99 9.86 -58.68 -23.66
CA ALA A 99 10.46 -59.81 -22.98
C ALA A 99 11.60 -60.34 -23.85
N GLY A 100 12.84 -60.14 -23.41
CA GLY A 100 14.04 -60.69 -24.09
C GLY A 100 15.16 -59.69 -24.41
N SER A 101 15.05 -58.41 -24.18
CA SER A 101 16.14 -57.47 -24.43
C SER A 101 16.65 -56.80 -23.13
N ASN A 102 17.89 -57.08 -22.76
CA ASN A 102 18.61 -56.51 -21.63
C ASN A 102 19.09 -55.05 -21.91
N THR A 103 18.33 -54.26 -22.71
CA THR A 103 18.80 -52.94 -23.13
C THR A 103 17.81 -51.86 -22.76
N ALA A 104 18.33 -50.95 -21.93
CA ALA A 104 17.94 -49.60 -21.64
C ALA A 104 16.50 -49.39 -21.12
N THR A 105 16.40 -49.26 -19.81
CA THR A 105 15.32 -48.55 -19.10
C THR A 105 15.25 -47.12 -19.59
N GLY A 106 14.49 -46.89 -20.64
CA GLY A 106 14.13 -45.55 -21.09
C GLY A 106 12.80 -45.13 -20.46
N TYR A 107 12.73 -43.87 -20.06
CA TYR A 107 11.44 -43.26 -19.68
C TYR A 107 10.76 -42.71 -20.93
N ILE A 108 9.47 -42.91 -21.02
CA ILE A 108 8.63 -42.26 -22.02
C ILE A 108 7.87 -41.16 -21.29
N GLU A 109 7.95 -39.93 -21.79
CA GLU A 109 7.09 -38.85 -21.33
C GLU A 109 5.68 -39.08 -21.90
N THR A 110 4.75 -39.29 -21.01
CA THR A 110 3.31 -39.39 -21.34
C THR A 110 2.58 -38.30 -20.63
N ARG A 111 1.45 -37.87 -21.18
CA ARG A 111 0.54 -36.95 -20.52
C ARG A 111 -0.64 -37.74 -19.98
N SER A 112 -0.92 -37.54 -18.71
CA SER A 112 -2.12 -38.10 -18.06
C SER A 112 -3.08 -36.95 -17.78
N GLU A 113 -4.32 -37.11 -18.21
CA GLU A 113 -5.39 -36.17 -17.88
C GLU A 113 -5.76 -36.29 -16.40
N LEU A 114 -5.99 -35.15 -15.78
CA LEU A 114 -6.49 -35.08 -14.41
C LEU A 114 -8.00 -35.28 -14.39
N MET A 115 -8.49 -35.95 -13.36
CA MET A 115 -9.93 -35.96 -13.07
C MET A 115 -10.41 -34.53 -12.82
N PRO A 116 -11.64 -34.17 -13.23
CA PRO A 116 -12.16 -32.82 -13.09
C PRO A 116 -12.07 -32.27 -11.66
N GLU A 117 -12.31 -33.12 -10.65
CA GLU A 117 -12.23 -32.77 -9.25
C GLU A 117 -10.79 -32.32 -8.85
N ALA A 118 -9.79 -33.14 -9.24
CA ALA A 118 -8.41 -32.84 -8.95
C ALA A 118 -7.91 -31.58 -9.72
N ALA A 119 -8.41 -31.37 -10.93
CA ALA A 119 -8.12 -30.18 -11.72
C ALA A 119 -8.70 -28.92 -11.05
N ILE A 120 -9.91 -28.99 -10.49
CA ILE A 120 -10.55 -27.89 -9.76
C ILE A 120 -9.78 -27.59 -8.48
N GLU A 121 -9.36 -28.60 -7.71
CA GLU A 121 -8.55 -28.38 -6.50
C GLU A 121 -7.21 -27.68 -6.82
N LEU A 122 -6.56 -28.00 -7.93
CA LEU A 122 -5.36 -27.31 -8.38
C LEU A 122 -5.62 -25.85 -8.77
N ILE A 123 -6.76 -25.58 -9.43
CA ILE A 123 -7.18 -24.22 -9.74
C ILE A 123 -7.41 -23.43 -8.45
N ASP A 124 -8.02 -24.02 -7.45
CA ASP A 124 -8.29 -23.40 -6.16
C ASP A 124 -6.98 -23.06 -5.42
N ILE A 125 -6.04 -24.00 -5.38
CA ILE A 125 -4.71 -23.76 -4.78
C ILE A 125 -3.96 -22.63 -5.51
N ALA A 126 -4.02 -22.61 -6.84
CA ALA A 126 -3.38 -21.54 -7.63
C ALA A 126 -4.05 -20.18 -7.35
N ALA A 127 -5.38 -20.16 -7.27
CA ALA A 127 -6.14 -18.95 -6.95
C ALA A 127 -5.81 -18.39 -5.55
N ASP A 128 -5.72 -19.26 -4.55
CA ASP A 128 -5.33 -18.87 -3.19
C ASP A 128 -3.89 -18.31 -3.16
N GLY A 129 -3.00 -18.91 -3.95
CA GLY A 129 -1.62 -18.40 -4.10
C GLY A 129 -1.57 -17.03 -4.74
N ASP A 130 -2.32 -16.81 -5.80
CA ASP A 130 -2.41 -15.51 -6.48
C ASP A 130 -3.04 -14.44 -5.57
N ASP A 131 -4.06 -14.79 -4.79
CA ASP A 131 -4.67 -13.91 -3.79
C ASP A 131 -3.65 -13.47 -2.74
N ALA A 132 -2.84 -14.39 -2.21
CA ALA A 132 -1.80 -14.08 -1.24
C ALA A 132 -0.73 -13.13 -1.81
N VAL A 133 -0.31 -13.34 -3.06
CA VAL A 133 0.65 -12.45 -3.75
C VAL A 133 0.06 -11.05 -3.95
N ARG A 134 -1.20 -10.94 -4.35
CA ARG A 134 -1.88 -9.65 -4.53
C ARG A 134 -2.09 -8.91 -3.21
N ASP A 135 -2.42 -9.62 -2.14
CA ASP A 135 -2.53 -9.03 -0.80
C ASP A 135 -1.18 -8.50 -0.31
N LEU A 136 -0.09 -9.22 -0.57
CA LEU A 136 1.26 -8.73 -0.31
C LEU A 136 1.58 -7.46 -1.11
N ASN A 137 1.28 -7.44 -2.41
CA ASN A 137 1.48 -6.28 -3.27
C ASN A 137 0.65 -5.08 -2.80
N THR A 138 -0.57 -5.30 -2.33
CA THR A 138 -1.42 -4.28 -1.72
C THR A 138 -0.78 -3.69 -0.45
N CYS A 139 -0.21 -4.54 0.40
CA CYS A 139 0.53 -4.12 1.59
C CYS A 139 1.76 -3.26 1.22
N ILE A 140 2.53 -3.69 0.23
CA ILE A 140 3.69 -2.95 -0.30
C ILE A 140 3.26 -1.59 -0.85
N ALA A 141 2.20 -1.53 -1.65
CA ALA A 141 1.67 -0.29 -2.21
C ALA A 141 1.23 0.71 -1.13
N LYS A 142 0.56 0.24 -0.07
CA LYS A 142 0.19 1.05 1.09
C LYS A 142 1.41 1.56 1.85
N TYR A 143 2.41 0.71 2.08
CA TYR A 143 3.67 1.10 2.71
C TYR A 143 4.39 2.19 1.90
N ASP A 144 4.48 2.02 0.59
CA ASP A 144 5.10 3.01 -0.29
C ASP A 144 4.32 4.33 -0.34
N ALA A 145 3.00 4.31 -0.21
CA ALA A 145 2.18 5.51 -0.08
C ALA A 145 2.53 6.28 1.20
N VAL A 146 2.65 5.58 2.34
CA VAL A 146 3.06 6.18 3.62
C VAL A 146 4.48 6.75 3.51
N ARG A 147 5.41 5.98 2.94
CA ARG A 147 6.81 6.41 2.78
C ARG A 147 6.93 7.69 1.94
N ARG A 148 6.17 7.79 0.84
CA ARG A 148 6.13 9.01 0.01
C ARG A 148 5.48 10.19 0.73
N ALA A 149 4.47 9.96 1.53
CA ALA A 149 3.84 11.01 2.34
C ALA A 149 4.75 11.54 3.45
N ALA A 150 5.61 10.68 4.01
CA ALA A 150 6.55 11.03 5.07
C ALA A 150 7.83 11.71 4.54
N ASN A 151 8.18 11.52 3.26
CA ASN A 151 9.39 12.06 2.62
C ASN A 151 9.01 12.76 1.30
N PRO A 152 8.34 13.92 1.38
CA PRO A 152 7.88 14.69 0.22
C PRO A 152 9.02 15.29 -0.61
#